data_4aba4fe5bc2576fa97ff2496c96ce080
#
_entry.id   4aba4fe5bc2576fa97ff2496c96ce080
#
_cell.length_a   1.000
_cell.length_b   1.000
_cell.length_c   1.000
_cell.angle_alpha   90.00
_cell.angle_beta   90.00
_cell.angle_gamma   90.00
#
_symmetry.space_group_name_H-M   'P 1'
#
loop_
_entity.id
_entity.type
_entity.pdbx_description
1 polymer ?
#
loop_
_entity_poly.entity_id
_entity_poly.type
_entity_poly.pdbx_seq_one_letter_code
_entity_poly.pdbx_strand_id
1 'polypeptide(L)'
;MKSVAICGSSRFKPEIKEFTRRLEELEVVVYPPHLFGNPDQDGWKNLTDEQKKFVALGLTHDHFYKIRMADVVLLFNKGGYTGNSTTLEMGYAAALDKPIYAISDKDEEICRHVLFSGFVSSPEELVKF
;
A
#
# COMPACT_ATOMS: atom_id res chain seq x y z
N MET A 1 -13.16 -6.81 9.88
CA MET A 1 -12.79 -5.50 9.31
C MET A 1 -13.64 -5.21 8.08
N LYS A 2 -13.91 -3.96 7.79
CA LYS A 2 -14.80 -3.55 6.69
C LYS A 2 -14.04 -2.89 5.55
N SER A 3 -12.87 -2.33 5.82
CA SER A 3 -12.09 -1.61 4.83
C SER A 3 -10.59 -1.83 5.03
N VAL A 4 -9.85 -1.77 3.92
CA VAL A 4 -8.40 -1.94 3.93
C VAL A 4 -7.76 -0.92 2.97
N ALA A 5 -6.68 -0.29 3.41
CA ALA A 5 -5.81 0.48 2.53
C ALA A 5 -4.63 -0.40 2.14
N ILE A 6 -4.39 -0.54 0.85
CA ILE A 6 -3.25 -1.32 0.35
C ILE A 6 -2.10 -0.36 0.06
N CYS A 7 -0.94 -0.66 0.62
CA CYS A 7 0.31 0.04 0.36
C CYS A 7 1.27 -0.91 -0.34
N GLY A 8 1.89 -0.47 -1.42
CA GLY A 8 2.81 -1.32 -2.17
C GLY A 8 3.40 -0.62 -3.38
N SER A 9 4.48 -1.20 -3.89
CA SER A 9 5.20 -0.68 -5.05
C SER A 9 4.45 -0.95 -6.35
N SER A 10 4.57 -0.03 -7.30
CA SER A 10 4.06 -0.22 -8.66
C SER A 10 4.67 -1.43 -9.37
N ARG A 11 5.81 -1.94 -8.90
CA ARG A 11 6.38 -3.17 -9.47
C ARG A 11 5.46 -4.38 -9.29
N PHE A 12 4.54 -4.32 -8.32
CA PHE A 12 3.58 -5.38 -8.04
C PHE A 12 2.18 -5.04 -8.56
N LYS A 13 2.07 -4.13 -9.53
CA LYS A 13 0.79 -3.63 -10.04
C LYS A 13 -0.21 -4.73 -10.40
N PRO A 14 0.14 -5.75 -11.20
CA PRO A 14 -0.82 -6.80 -11.53
C PRO A 14 -1.30 -7.58 -10.32
N GLU A 15 -0.37 -7.93 -9.42
CA GLU A 15 -0.69 -8.72 -8.22
C GLU A 15 -1.55 -7.92 -7.25
N ILE A 16 -1.27 -6.62 -7.09
CA ILE A 16 -2.09 -5.75 -6.23
C ILE A 16 -3.50 -5.61 -6.78
N LYS A 17 -3.64 -5.47 -8.10
CA LYS A 17 -4.96 -5.40 -8.74
C LYS A 17 -5.78 -6.67 -8.51
N GLU A 18 -5.15 -7.83 -8.63
CA GLU A 18 -5.82 -9.11 -8.38
C GLU A 18 -6.22 -9.27 -6.91
N PHE A 19 -5.34 -8.90 -6.00
CA PHE A 19 -5.64 -8.94 -4.57
C PHE A 19 -6.82 -8.02 -4.24
N THR A 20 -6.82 -6.82 -4.81
CA THR A 20 -7.92 -5.84 -4.66
C THR A 20 -9.23 -6.43 -5.15
N ARG A 21 -9.25 -7.01 -6.35
CA ARG A 21 -10.44 -7.62 -6.94
C ARG A 21 -11.03 -8.69 -6.03
N ARG A 22 -10.18 -9.55 -5.50
CA ARG A 22 -10.61 -10.63 -4.61
C ARG A 22 -11.15 -10.12 -3.29
N LEU A 23 -10.56 -9.06 -2.73
CA LEU A 23 -11.10 -8.43 -1.52
C LEU A 23 -12.48 -7.83 -1.78
N GLU A 24 -12.66 -7.17 -2.92
CA GLU A 24 -13.95 -6.59 -3.29
C GLU A 24 -15.03 -7.68 -3.44
N GLU A 25 -14.68 -8.84 -3.99
CA GLU A 25 -15.58 -9.99 -4.04
C GLU A 25 -16.00 -10.49 -2.65
N LEU A 26 -15.14 -10.27 -1.65
CA LEU A 26 -15.43 -10.59 -0.25
C LEU A 26 -16.14 -9.43 0.47
N GLU A 27 -16.64 -8.47 -0.29
CA GLU A 27 -17.40 -7.32 0.20
C GLU A 27 -16.59 -6.40 1.14
N VAL A 28 -15.27 -6.31 0.91
CA VAL A 28 -14.39 -5.39 1.63
C VAL A 28 -14.22 -4.13 0.80
N VAL A 29 -14.32 -2.97 1.43
CA VAL A 29 -13.99 -1.69 0.80
C VAL A 29 -12.47 -1.58 0.72
N VAL A 30 -11.95 -1.43 -0.50
CA VAL A 30 -10.50 -1.35 -0.72
C VAL A 30 -10.10 0.04 -1.17
N TYR A 31 -9.09 0.58 -0.53
CA TYR A 31 -8.41 1.80 -0.95
C TYR A 31 -7.06 1.38 -1.54
N PRO A 32 -6.97 1.20 -2.87
CA PRO A 32 -5.73 0.73 -3.50
C PRO A 32 -4.72 1.85 -3.61
N PRO A 33 -3.42 1.52 -3.76
CA PRO A 33 -2.40 2.54 -3.99
C PRO A 33 -2.51 3.11 -5.40
N HIS A 34 -1.99 4.33 -5.58
CA HIS A 34 -1.75 4.87 -6.90
C HIS A 34 -0.55 4.13 -7.50
N LEU A 35 -0.80 3.32 -8.51
CA LEU A 35 0.23 2.53 -9.16
C LEU A 35 0.85 3.33 -10.32
N PHE A 36 1.27 4.55 -10.01
CA PHE A 36 1.81 5.53 -10.93
C PHE A 36 3.33 5.36 -10.97
N GLY A 37 3.80 4.39 -11.71
CA GLY A 37 5.20 4.04 -11.63
C GLY A 37 5.90 3.71 -12.93
N ASN A 38 5.20 3.72 -14.06
CA ASN A 38 5.84 3.56 -15.35
C ASN A 38 5.86 4.90 -16.08
N PRO A 39 6.97 5.66 -16.04
CA PRO A 39 7.03 6.99 -16.62
C PRO A 39 6.67 7.03 -18.11
N ASP A 40 7.00 5.96 -18.84
CA ASP A 40 6.75 5.88 -20.27
C ASP A 40 5.28 5.71 -20.62
N GLN A 41 4.55 4.99 -19.76
CA GLN A 41 3.12 4.73 -19.99
C GLN A 41 2.23 5.80 -19.36
N ASP A 42 2.65 6.35 -18.23
CA ASP A 42 1.82 7.24 -17.42
C ASP A 42 2.05 8.74 -17.73
N GLY A 43 2.95 9.04 -18.67
CA GLY A 43 3.28 10.42 -19.02
C GLY A 43 4.16 11.14 -17.98
N TRP A 44 4.59 10.45 -16.95
CA TRP A 44 5.37 11.03 -15.86
C TRP A 44 6.64 11.72 -16.34
N LYS A 45 7.37 11.09 -17.27
CA LYS A 45 8.63 11.61 -17.79
C LYS A 45 8.48 12.94 -18.53
N ASN A 46 7.28 13.24 -19.01
CA ASN A 46 7.00 14.47 -19.77
C ASN A 46 6.69 15.66 -18.86
N LEU A 47 6.56 15.43 -17.57
CA LEU A 47 6.28 16.48 -16.60
C LEU A 47 7.57 17.24 -16.25
N THR A 48 7.43 18.54 -15.98
CA THR A 48 8.52 19.33 -15.42
C THR A 48 8.80 18.88 -13.97
N ASP A 49 9.95 19.25 -13.43
CA ASP A 49 10.27 18.92 -12.03
C ASP A 49 9.24 19.50 -11.06
N GLU A 50 8.76 20.71 -11.31
CA GLU A 50 7.74 21.34 -10.48
C GLU A 50 6.39 20.60 -10.58
N GLN A 51 6.02 20.16 -11.78
CA GLN A 51 4.81 19.36 -11.97
C GLN A 51 4.91 18.01 -11.26
N LYS A 52 6.07 17.35 -11.31
CA LYS A 52 6.30 16.10 -10.59
C LYS A 52 6.13 16.26 -9.09
N LYS A 53 6.67 17.35 -8.53
CA LYS A 53 6.53 17.65 -7.10
C LYS A 53 5.06 17.87 -6.73
N PHE A 54 4.32 18.59 -7.55
CA PHE A 54 2.91 18.86 -7.33
C PHE A 54 2.08 17.56 -7.35
N VAL A 55 2.31 16.73 -8.36
CA VAL A 55 1.61 15.44 -8.48
C VAL A 55 1.96 14.53 -7.29
N ALA A 56 3.25 14.44 -6.95
CA ALA A 56 3.70 13.62 -5.84
C ALA A 56 3.07 14.07 -4.51
N LEU A 57 2.98 15.38 -4.28
CA LEU A 57 2.34 15.92 -3.08
C LEU A 57 0.88 15.48 -2.98
N GLY A 58 0.13 15.61 -4.08
CA GLY A 58 -1.27 15.21 -4.13
C GLY A 58 -1.47 13.72 -3.91
N LEU A 59 -0.67 12.89 -4.58
CA LEU A 59 -0.76 11.42 -4.45
C LEU A 59 -0.38 10.96 -3.05
N THR A 60 0.63 11.57 -2.45
CA THR A 60 1.08 11.23 -1.10
C THR A 60 -0.02 11.53 -0.08
N HIS A 61 -0.60 12.73 -0.13
CA HIS A 61 -1.68 13.11 0.78
C HIS A 61 -2.95 12.31 0.54
N ASP A 62 -3.28 12.01 -0.72
CA ASP A 62 -4.42 11.17 -1.03
C ASP A 62 -4.30 9.80 -0.38
N HIS A 63 -3.14 9.19 -0.48
CA HIS A 63 -2.95 7.86 0.11
C HIS A 63 -2.92 7.90 1.63
N PHE A 64 -2.35 8.95 2.23
CA PHE A 64 -2.45 9.16 3.69
C PHE A 64 -3.91 9.26 4.13
N TYR A 65 -4.74 9.97 3.37
CA TYR A 65 -6.17 10.05 3.65
C TYR A 65 -6.84 8.68 3.61
N LYS A 66 -6.52 7.87 2.61
CA LYS A 66 -7.04 6.49 2.49
C LYS A 66 -6.64 5.64 3.69
N ILE A 67 -5.41 5.77 4.15
CA ILE A 67 -4.94 5.06 5.35
C ILE A 67 -5.79 5.45 6.57
N ARG A 68 -6.07 6.74 6.74
CA ARG A 68 -6.92 7.19 7.85
C ARG A 68 -8.34 6.63 7.77
N MET A 69 -8.88 6.47 6.56
CA MET A 69 -10.24 5.98 6.36
C MET A 69 -10.37 4.47 6.59
N ALA A 70 -9.30 3.73 6.40
CA ALA A 70 -9.35 2.27 6.45
C ALA A 70 -9.31 1.73 7.88
N ASP A 71 -9.90 0.56 8.08
CA ASP A 71 -9.81 -0.16 9.36
C ASP A 71 -8.42 -0.75 9.58
N VAL A 72 -7.82 -1.29 8.50
CA VAL A 72 -6.50 -1.93 8.55
C VAL A 72 -5.69 -1.52 7.31
N VAL A 73 -4.39 -1.75 7.39
CA VAL A 73 -3.47 -1.53 6.27
C VAL A 73 -2.87 -2.87 5.87
N LEU A 74 -2.87 -3.13 4.56
CA LEU A 74 -2.16 -4.26 3.98
C LEU A 74 -0.91 -3.75 3.28
N LEU A 75 0.24 -4.26 3.70
CA LEU A 75 1.51 -4.01 3.02
C LEU A 75 1.75 -5.11 2.01
N PHE A 76 1.70 -4.75 0.72
CA PHE A 76 1.98 -5.68 -0.36
C PHE A 76 3.49 -5.65 -0.64
N ASN A 77 4.24 -6.42 0.13
CA ASN A 77 5.71 -6.44 0.12
C ASN A 77 6.25 -7.77 -0.40
N LYS A 78 5.80 -8.22 -1.55
CA LYS A 78 6.20 -9.49 -2.12
C LYS A 78 7.72 -9.66 -2.10
N GLY A 79 8.20 -10.81 -1.60
CA GLY A 79 9.62 -11.08 -1.46
C GLY A 79 10.33 -10.22 -0.42
N GLY A 80 9.60 -9.46 0.37
CA GLY A 80 10.16 -8.55 1.38
C GLY A 80 10.46 -7.15 0.87
N TYR A 81 10.15 -6.85 -0.39
CA TYR A 81 10.47 -5.55 -0.98
C TYR A 81 9.47 -4.46 -0.55
N THR A 82 10.01 -3.34 -0.06
CA THR A 82 9.24 -2.15 0.28
C THR A 82 9.99 -0.92 -0.22
N GLY A 83 9.34 -0.09 -1.04
CA GLY A 83 9.93 1.14 -1.55
C GLY A 83 9.88 2.29 -0.56
N ASN A 84 10.44 3.43 -0.95
CA ASN A 84 10.53 4.61 -0.08
C ASN A 84 9.15 5.20 0.24
N SER A 85 8.29 5.39 -0.75
CA SER A 85 6.95 5.95 -0.53
C SER A 85 6.11 5.04 0.34
N THR A 86 6.20 3.74 0.12
CA THR A 86 5.48 2.75 0.93
C THR A 86 5.99 2.76 2.38
N THR A 87 7.30 2.95 2.59
CA THR A 87 7.88 3.08 3.93
C THR A 87 7.30 4.30 4.67
N LEU A 88 7.12 5.43 3.99
CA LEU A 88 6.47 6.62 4.58
C LEU A 88 5.03 6.31 4.99
N GLU A 89 4.30 5.57 4.15
CA GLU A 89 2.93 5.17 4.44
C GLU A 89 2.84 4.25 5.65
N MET A 90 3.82 3.35 5.82
CA MET A 90 3.90 2.49 7.00
C MET A 90 4.06 3.31 8.28
N GLY A 91 4.95 4.31 8.27
CA GLY A 91 5.14 5.20 9.41
C GLY A 91 3.87 5.99 9.74
N TYR A 92 3.17 6.46 8.70
CA TYR A 92 1.91 7.17 8.88
C TYR A 92 0.83 6.27 9.51
N ALA A 93 0.69 5.04 9.00
CA ALA A 93 -0.25 4.07 9.53
C ALA A 93 0.05 3.74 11.00
N ALA A 94 1.32 3.55 11.33
CA ALA A 94 1.74 3.26 12.70
C ALA A 94 1.42 4.42 13.64
N ALA A 95 1.60 5.66 13.20
CA ALA A 95 1.27 6.84 13.99
C ALA A 95 -0.23 6.94 14.31
N LEU A 96 -1.08 6.36 13.46
CA LEU A 96 -2.53 6.30 13.66
C LEU A 96 -2.98 5.03 14.37
N ASP A 97 -2.05 4.22 14.84
CA ASP A 97 -2.33 2.93 15.49
C ASP A 97 -3.16 1.98 14.61
N LYS A 98 -3.01 2.06 13.30
CA LYS A 98 -3.66 1.12 12.39
C LYS A 98 -2.94 -0.22 12.42
N PRO A 99 -3.67 -1.35 12.48
CA PRO A 99 -3.04 -2.66 12.28
C PRO A 99 -2.45 -2.76 10.88
N ILE A 100 -1.24 -3.29 10.77
CA ILE A 100 -0.53 -3.44 9.51
C ILE A 100 -0.25 -4.92 9.29
N TYR A 101 -0.84 -5.48 8.25
CA TYR A 101 -0.60 -6.87 7.85
C TYR A 101 0.24 -6.89 6.59
N ALA A 102 1.30 -7.70 6.58
CA ALA A 102 2.19 -7.83 5.43
C ALA A 102 2.02 -9.19 4.77
N ILE A 103 2.30 -9.27 3.46
CA ILE A 103 2.22 -10.56 2.75
C ILE A 103 3.52 -11.36 2.87
N SER A 104 4.63 -10.73 3.24
CA SER A 104 5.93 -11.40 3.38
C SER A 104 6.59 -11.03 4.70
N ASP A 105 7.19 -12.03 5.35
CA ASP A 105 8.00 -11.87 6.56
C ASP A 105 9.48 -11.64 6.25
N LYS A 106 9.83 -11.46 4.97
CA LYS A 106 11.23 -11.39 4.50
C LYS A 106 11.79 -9.98 4.46
N ASP A 107 11.11 -9.01 5.02
CA ASP A 107 11.65 -7.64 5.13
C ASP A 107 12.80 -7.64 6.14
N GLU A 108 14.00 -7.35 5.66
CA GLU A 108 15.21 -7.33 6.48
C GLU A 108 15.36 -6.03 7.28
N GLU A 109 14.55 -5.00 6.97
CA GLU A 109 14.61 -3.74 7.69
C GLU A 109 13.83 -3.85 9.00
N ILE A 110 14.54 -3.88 10.11
CA ILE A 110 13.95 -4.10 11.43
C ILE A 110 12.93 -3.03 11.79
N CYS A 111 13.18 -1.77 11.43
CA CYS A 111 12.26 -0.67 11.79
C CYS A 111 10.89 -0.79 11.11
N ARG A 112 10.80 -1.46 9.95
CA ARG A 112 9.51 -1.78 9.34
C ARG A 112 8.92 -3.06 9.92
N HIS A 113 9.76 -4.08 10.09
CA HIS A 113 9.32 -5.40 10.54
C HIS A 113 8.59 -5.35 11.89
N VAL A 114 9.08 -4.52 12.82
CA VAL A 114 8.48 -4.38 14.15
C VAL A 114 7.09 -3.72 14.13
N LEU A 115 6.70 -3.11 13.01
CA LEU A 115 5.39 -2.47 12.88
C LEU A 115 4.29 -3.44 12.42
N PHE A 116 4.66 -4.65 11.98
CA PHE A 116 3.69 -5.60 11.44
C PHE A 116 2.90 -6.26 12.55
N SER A 117 1.58 -6.21 12.41
CA SER A 117 0.65 -6.89 13.33
C SER A 117 0.52 -8.37 13.02
N GLY A 118 0.84 -8.77 11.78
CA GLY A 118 0.80 -10.16 11.36
C GLY A 118 1.06 -10.29 9.86
N PHE A 119 1.02 -11.52 9.38
CA PHE A 119 1.26 -11.86 7.99
C PHE A 119 0.07 -12.58 7.41
N VAL A 120 -0.25 -12.30 6.15
CA VAL A 120 -1.35 -12.94 5.42
C VAL A 120 -0.88 -13.31 4.03
N SER A 121 -1.29 -14.47 3.53
CA SER A 121 -0.94 -14.94 2.20
C SER A 121 -2.04 -14.76 1.17
N SER A 122 -3.25 -14.40 1.61
CA SER A 122 -4.41 -14.28 0.73
C SER A 122 -5.42 -13.28 1.26
N PRO A 123 -6.31 -12.78 0.39
CA PRO A 123 -7.44 -11.97 0.83
C PRO A 123 -8.30 -12.65 1.88
N GLU A 124 -8.53 -13.96 1.72
CA GLU A 124 -9.34 -14.74 2.65
C GLU A 124 -8.74 -14.79 4.06
N GLU A 125 -7.43 -14.84 4.16
CA GLU A 125 -6.76 -14.77 5.47
C GLU A 125 -6.91 -13.38 6.09
N LEU A 126 -6.79 -12.33 5.28
CA LEU A 126 -6.88 -10.96 5.78
C LEU A 126 -8.24 -10.68 6.42
N VAL A 127 -9.32 -11.13 5.79
CA VAL A 127 -10.68 -10.86 6.28
C VAL A 127 -11.01 -11.57 7.59
N LYS A 128 -10.19 -12.51 8.02
CA LYS A 128 -10.36 -13.19 9.31
C LYS A 128 -9.88 -12.36 10.50
N PHE A 129 -9.17 -11.28 10.24
CA PHE A 129 -8.70 -10.38 11.30
C PHE A 129 -9.75 -9.26 11.63
#